data_5a3f1bbeedcb7511b45fabcb5aca0fc0
#
_entry.id   5a3f1bbeedcb7511b45fabcb5aca0fc0
#
_cell.length_a   1.000
_cell.length_b   1.000
_cell.length_c   1.000
_cell.angle_alpha   90.00
_cell.angle_beta   90.00
_cell.angle_gamma   90.00
#
_symmetry.space_group_name_H-M   'P 1'
#
loop_
_entity.id
_entity.type
_entity.pdbx_description
1 polymer ?
#
loop_
_entity_poly.entity_id
_entity_poly.type
_entity_poly.pdbx_seq_one_letter_code
_entity_poly.pdbx_strand_id
1 'polypeptide(L)'
;MEIIVYSSPWCPDCREAKRFLDEHQLPYTDINIETTPGAADEVVKRTGKRAVPQFVIDGEWIQPYTPGEGFHYEEMAKRLGVDP
;
A
#
# COMPACT_ATOMS: atom_id res chain seq x y z
N MET A 1 11.31 -4.15 -10.25
CA MET A 1 10.24 -4.41 -9.27
C MET A 1 9.10 -3.42 -9.49
N GLU A 2 7.91 -3.92 -9.71
CA GLU A 2 6.75 -3.06 -9.89
C GLU A 2 6.00 -2.93 -8.56
N ILE A 3 5.73 -1.69 -8.13
CA ILE A 3 5.00 -1.44 -6.90
C ILE A 3 3.78 -0.60 -7.22
N ILE A 4 2.61 -1.10 -6.81
CA ILE A 4 1.34 -0.37 -6.91
C ILE A 4 0.82 -0.19 -5.48
N VAL A 5 0.34 1.01 -5.17
CA VAL A 5 -0.26 1.31 -3.87
C VAL A 5 -1.72 1.68 -4.09
N TYR A 6 -2.61 0.90 -3.50
CA TYR A 6 -4.02 1.27 -3.45
C TYR A 6 -4.22 2.09 -2.17
N SER A 7 -4.73 3.30 -2.28
CA SER A 7 -4.82 4.23 -1.16
C SER A 7 -6.09 5.06 -1.20
N SER A 8 -6.33 5.80 -0.13
CA SER A 8 -7.38 6.81 -0.10
C SER A 8 -6.81 8.09 0.53
N PRO A 9 -7.37 9.27 0.18
CA PRO A 9 -6.82 10.54 0.68
C PRO A 9 -7.01 10.77 2.18
N TRP A 10 -7.90 10.01 2.81
CA TRP A 10 -8.22 10.19 4.23
C TRP A 10 -7.52 9.20 5.15
N CYS A 11 -6.58 8.45 4.64
CA CYS A 11 -5.98 7.32 5.34
C CYS A 11 -4.58 7.68 5.85
N PRO A 12 -4.38 7.81 7.17
CA PRO A 12 -3.05 8.09 7.72
C PRO A 12 -2.03 7.00 7.39
N ASP A 13 -2.44 5.74 7.43
CA ASP A 13 -1.56 4.62 7.10
C ASP A 13 -1.16 4.65 5.63
N CYS A 14 -2.03 5.15 4.76
CA CYS A 14 -1.69 5.33 3.34
C CYS A 14 -0.60 6.39 3.17
N ARG A 15 -0.67 7.48 3.93
CA ARG A 15 0.36 8.52 3.89
C ARG A 15 1.69 7.97 4.37
N GLU A 16 1.68 7.19 5.44
CA GLU A 16 2.90 6.58 5.96
C GLU A 16 3.50 5.59 4.96
N ALA A 17 2.65 4.81 4.30
CA ALA A 17 3.10 3.86 3.28
C ALA A 17 3.79 4.57 2.12
N LYS A 18 3.18 5.66 1.62
CA LYS A 18 3.75 6.41 0.50
C LYS A 18 5.01 7.15 0.93
N ARG A 19 5.02 7.70 2.14
CA ARG A 19 6.22 8.35 2.67
C ARG A 19 7.39 7.37 2.76
N PHE A 20 7.13 6.15 3.23
CA PHE A 20 8.15 5.11 3.29
C PHE A 20 8.75 4.83 1.91
N LEU A 21 7.90 4.67 0.90
CA LEU A 21 8.39 4.42 -0.46
C LEU A 21 9.19 5.61 -1.00
N ASP A 22 8.72 6.83 -0.74
CA ASP A 22 9.42 8.04 -1.18
C ASP A 22 10.77 8.19 -0.50
N GLU A 23 10.85 7.94 0.80
CA GLU A 23 12.10 8.04 1.55
C GLU A 23 13.15 7.05 1.07
N HIS A 24 12.72 5.89 0.60
CA HIS A 24 13.61 4.87 0.06
C HIS A 24 13.78 4.99 -1.44
N GLN A 25 13.24 6.05 -2.06
CA GLN A 25 13.35 6.32 -3.48
C GLN A 25 12.86 5.14 -4.34
N LEU A 26 11.81 4.48 -3.88
CA LEU A 26 11.18 3.37 -4.59
C LEU A 26 10.01 3.90 -5.42
N PRO A 27 10.12 3.88 -6.76
CA PRO A 27 9.01 4.35 -7.60
C PRO A 27 7.80 3.45 -7.47
N TYR A 28 6.62 4.05 -7.48
CA TYR A 28 5.37 3.31 -7.36
C TYR A 28 4.25 4.02 -8.11
N THR A 29 3.18 3.27 -8.40
CA THR A 29 1.96 3.82 -8.96
C THR A 29 0.93 3.93 -7.83
N ASP A 30 0.40 5.13 -7.60
CA ASP A 30 -0.63 5.34 -6.58
C ASP A 30 -2.00 5.26 -7.24
N ILE A 31 -2.85 4.38 -6.74
CA ILE A 31 -4.23 4.25 -7.21
C ILE A 31 -5.16 4.68 -6.08
N ASN A 32 -5.80 5.83 -6.27
CA ASN A 32 -6.79 6.34 -5.33
C ASN A 32 -8.09 5.57 -5.54
N ILE A 33 -8.51 4.79 -4.55
CA ILE A 33 -9.68 3.93 -4.69
C ILE A 33 -10.99 4.70 -4.76
N GLU A 34 -10.98 5.98 -4.38
CA GLU A 34 -12.21 6.79 -4.40
C GLU A 34 -12.44 7.45 -5.75
N THR A 35 -11.39 7.67 -6.53
CA THR A 35 -11.50 8.38 -7.81
C THR A 35 -11.20 7.48 -9.02
N THR A 36 -10.63 6.30 -8.81
CA THR A 36 -10.30 5.39 -9.90
C THR A 36 -11.43 4.35 -10.06
N PRO A 37 -12.15 4.36 -11.19
CA PRO A 37 -13.27 3.42 -11.39
C PRO A 37 -12.81 1.97 -11.21
N GLY A 38 -13.55 1.21 -10.41
CA GLY A 38 -13.30 -0.21 -10.18
C GLY A 38 -12.21 -0.52 -9.16
N ALA A 39 -11.44 0.48 -8.71
CA ALA A 39 -10.32 0.24 -7.80
C ALA A 39 -10.77 -0.25 -6.43
N ALA A 40 -11.81 0.38 -5.85
CA ALA A 40 -12.34 -0.06 -4.56
C ALA A 40 -12.87 -1.49 -4.64
N ASP A 41 -13.55 -1.83 -5.74
CA ASP A 41 -14.07 -3.17 -5.95
C ASP A 41 -12.94 -4.20 -6.04
N GLU A 42 -11.84 -3.83 -6.68
CA GLU A 42 -10.67 -4.71 -6.78
C GLU A 42 -10.08 -4.99 -5.40
N VAL A 43 -9.97 -3.96 -4.55
CA VAL A 43 -9.48 -4.13 -3.18
C VAL A 43 -10.39 -5.08 -2.41
N VAL A 44 -11.71 -4.89 -2.49
CA VAL A 44 -12.68 -5.76 -1.81
C VAL A 44 -12.58 -7.18 -2.33
N LYS A 45 -12.43 -7.34 -3.65
CA LYS A 45 -12.32 -8.65 -4.27
C LYS A 45 -11.08 -9.40 -3.76
N ARG A 46 -9.97 -8.69 -3.57
CA ARG A 46 -8.70 -9.29 -3.16
C ARG A 46 -8.57 -9.50 -1.68
N THR A 47 -9.16 -8.63 -0.85
CA THR A 47 -8.95 -8.64 0.59
C THR A 47 -10.21 -8.93 1.41
N GLY A 48 -11.37 -8.90 0.78
CA GLY A 48 -12.65 -9.10 1.45
C GLY A 48 -13.26 -7.84 2.05
N LYS A 49 -12.54 -6.71 2.00
CA LYS A 49 -13.02 -5.44 2.56
C LYS A 49 -12.29 -4.26 1.92
N ARG A 50 -12.77 -3.05 2.17
CA ARG A 50 -12.12 -1.83 1.67
C ARG A 50 -10.92 -1.46 2.53
N ALA A 51 -9.95 -2.34 2.63
CA ALA A 51 -8.76 -2.12 3.46
C ALA A 51 -7.65 -1.46 2.65
N VAL A 52 -7.26 -0.25 3.03
CA VAL A 52 -6.13 0.46 2.43
C VAL A 52 -5.20 0.93 3.55
N PRO A 53 -3.90 1.07 3.29
CA PRO A 53 -3.21 0.84 2.02
C PRO A 53 -3.07 -0.64 1.68
N GLN A 54 -2.98 -0.94 0.39
CA GLN A 54 -2.59 -2.27 -0.08
C GLN A 54 -1.43 -2.08 -1.04
N PHE A 55 -0.39 -2.89 -0.89
CA PHE A 55 0.72 -2.93 -1.84
C PHE A 55 0.51 -4.09 -2.78
N VAL A 56 0.78 -3.86 -4.06
CA VAL A 56 0.88 -4.94 -5.04
C VAL A 56 2.29 -4.90 -5.57
N ILE A 57 3.10 -5.87 -5.17
CA ILE A 57 4.51 -5.93 -5.52
C ILE A 57 4.71 -7.09 -6.48
N ASP A 58 5.04 -6.77 -7.73
CA ASP A 58 5.20 -7.75 -8.80
C ASP A 58 3.99 -8.70 -8.86
N GLY A 59 2.79 -8.15 -8.72
CA GLY A 59 1.54 -8.90 -8.80
C GLY A 59 1.06 -9.53 -7.50
N GLU A 60 1.87 -9.49 -6.44
CA GLU A 60 1.49 -10.06 -5.15
C GLU A 60 0.86 -9.01 -4.26
N TRP A 61 -0.34 -9.29 -3.75
CA TRP A 61 -1.07 -8.39 -2.85
C TRP A 61 -0.59 -8.56 -1.42
N ILE A 62 -0.23 -7.46 -0.78
CA ILE A 62 0.30 -7.44 0.58
C ILE A 62 -0.38 -6.32 1.35
N GLN A 63 -0.89 -6.63 2.54
CA GLN A 63 -1.41 -5.60 3.44
C GLN A 63 -0.26 -5.15 4.33
N PRO A 64 0.26 -3.91 4.14
CA PRO A 64 1.48 -3.49 4.82
C PRO A 64 1.23 -2.84 6.19
N TYR A 65 0.08 -3.08 6.78
CA TYR A 65 -0.29 -2.49 8.06
C TYR A 65 -1.22 -3.42 8.84
N THR A 66 -1.36 -3.14 10.13
CA THR A 66 -2.37 -3.80 10.97
C THR A 66 -3.28 -2.71 11.52
N PRO A 67 -4.61 -2.84 11.41
CA PRO A 67 -5.54 -1.85 11.97
C PRO A 67 -5.26 -1.59 13.44
N GLY A 68 -5.10 -0.33 13.81
CA GLY A 68 -4.78 0.08 15.17
C GLY A 68 -3.30 0.05 15.53
N GLU A 69 -2.48 -0.61 14.73
CA GLU A 69 -1.02 -0.68 14.99
C GLU A 69 -0.20 0.13 13.98
N GLY A 70 -0.75 0.39 12.80
CA GLY A 70 -0.11 1.23 11.81
C GLY A 70 0.72 0.45 10.79
N PHE A 71 1.53 1.19 10.05
CA PHE A 71 2.33 0.66 8.95
C PHE A 71 3.51 -0.17 9.48
N HIS A 72 3.78 -1.29 8.83
CA HIS A 72 4.85 -2.22 9.20
C HIS A 72 6.17 -1.85 8.51
N TYR A 73 6.89 -0.89 9.07
CA TYR A 73 8.12 -0.36 8.46
C TYR A 73 9.19 -1.42 8.26
N GLU A 74 9.50 -2.17 9.32
CA GLU A 74 10.59 -3.14 9.28
C GLU A 74 10.28 -4.30 8.34
N GLU A 75 9.06 -4.79 8.39
CA GLU A 75 8.64 -5.91 7.55
C GLU A 75 8.68 -5.52 6.07
N MET A 76 8.19 -4.31 5.76
CA MET A 76 8.18 -3.84 4.37
C MET A 76 9.58 -3.54 3.88
N ALA A 77 10.44 -2.99 4.74
CA ALA A 77 11.83 -2.75 4.38
C ALA A 77 12.53 -4.06 4.00
N LYS A 78 12.31 -5.09 4.79
CA LYS A 78 12.86 -6.42 4.54
C LYS A 78 12.34 -7.00 3.21
N ARG A 79 11.03 -6.88 3.00
CA ARG A 79 10.39 -7.42 1.82
C ARG A 79 10.83 -6.70 0.54
N LEU A 80 11.10 -5.41 0.63
CA LEU A 80 11.50 -4.59 -0.51
C LEU A 80 13.03 -4.47 -0.65
N GLY A 81 13.78 -5.07 0.25
CA GLY A 81 15.23 -5.10 0.17
C GLY A 81 15.90 -3.77 0.46
N VAL A 82 15.29 -2.93 1.30
CA VAL A 82 15.84 -1.64 1.70
C VAL A 82 16.09 -1.61 3.20
N ASP A 83 16.92 -0.67 3.65
CA ASP A 83 17.16 -0.49 5.08
C ASP A 83 15.96 0.19 5.73
N PRO A 84 15.58 -0.25 6.94
CA PRO A 84 14.44 0.36 7.64
C PRO A 84 14.66 1.81 8.01
#